data_9a58a027e40108b3546dc1839b0f96c8
#
_entry.id   9a58a027e40108b3546dc1839b0f96c8
#
_cell.length_a   1.000
_cell.length_b   1.000
_cell.length_c   1.000
_cell.angle_alpha   90.00
_cell.angle_beta   90.00
_cell.angle_gamma   90.00
#
_symmetry.space_group_name_H-M   'P 1'
#
loop_
_entity.id
_entity.type
_entity.pdbx_description
1 polymer ?
#
loop_
_entity_poly.entity_id
_entity_poly.type
_entity_poly.pdbx_seq_one_letter_code
_entity_poly.pdbx_strand_id
1 'polypeptide(L)'
;MTKHYKIYAKYFDYATPDEIPCEACGRPAVDIHHINGKGKGKDIIENLMALCRRCHEKAHNGISKEAMQLIHNRCMWRPVLTAYIYT
;
A
#
# COMPACT_ATOMS: atom_id res chain seq x y z
N MET A 1 -8.32 -5.21 14.19
CA MET A 1 -7.55 -4.90 12.99
C MET A 1 -7.05 -6.16 12.32
N THR A 2 -7.03 -6.16 11.01
CA THR A 2 -6.60 -7.34 10.25
C THR A 2 -5.08 -7.49 10.28
N LYS A 3 -4.62 -8.71 10.00
CA LYS A 3 -3.18 -9.01 9.96
C LYS A 3 -2.47 -8.17 8.91
N HIS A 4 -3.02 -8.07 7.71
CA HIS A 4 -2.39 -7.30 6.63
C HIS A 4 -2.33 -5.81 6.93
N TYR A 5 -3.31 -5.27 7.64
CA TYR A 5 -3.26 -3.89 8.09
C TYR A 5 -2.08 -3.65 9.04
N LYS A 6 -1.88 -4.56 9.99
CA LYS A 6 -0.79 -4.43 10.96
C LYS A 6 0.58 -4.51 10.29
N ILE A 7 0.73 -5.38 9.30
CA ILE A 7 1.97 -5.49 8.54
C ILE A 7 2.25 -4.18 7.81
N TYR A 8 1.23 -3.63 7.16
CA TYR A 8 1.36 -2.38 6.40
C TYR A 8 1.73 -1.21 7.31
N ALA A 9 1.00 -1.05 8.40
CA ALA A 9 1.20 0.06 9.32
C ALA A 9 2.58 0.00 9.97
N LYS A 10 3.06 -1.19 10.30
CA LYS A 10 4.39 -1.36 10.89
C LYS A 10 5.49 -0.99 9.92
N TYR A 11 5.37 -1.42 8.67
CA TYR A 11 6.40 -1.14 7.66
C TYR A 11 6.52 0.36 7.40
N PHE A 12 5.39 1.06 7.22
CA PHE A 12 5.38 2.48 6.92
C PHE A 12 5.33 3.38 8.16
N ASP A 13 5.34 2.76 9.36
CA ASP A 13 5.35 3.48 10.65
C ASP A 13 4.13 4.37 10.85
N TYR A 14 2.93 3.83 10.60
CA TYR A 14 1.68 4.51 10.88
C TYR A 14 1.09 4.05 12.22
N ALA A 15 0.73 5.01 13.07
CA ALA A 15 0.16 4.71 14.37
C ALA A 15 -1.33 4.35 14.30
N THR A 16 -2.07 5.00 13.40
CA THR A 16 -3.52 4.80 13.27
C THR A 16 -3.93 4.67 11.81
N PRO A 17 -5.09 4.03 11.54
CA PRO A 17 -5.60 3.91 10.18
C PRO A 17 -5.84 5.27 9.51
N ASP A 18 -6.21 6.28 10.28
CA ASP A 18 -6.54 7.60 9.75
C ASP A 18 -5.35 8.31 9.12
N GLU A 19 -4.14 7.88 9.46
CA GLU A 19 -2.91 8.49 8.93
C GLU A 19 -2.51 7.94 7.57
N ILE A 20 -3.07 6.80 7.15
CA ILE A 20 -2.61 6.10 5.96
C ILE A 20 -3.20 6.74 4.70
N PRO A 21 -2.36 7.29 3.81
CA PRO A 21 -2.85 7.83 2.55
C PRO A 21 -2.98 6.73 1.49
N CYS A 22 -3.89 6.95 0.54
CA CYS A 22 -3.97 6.11 -0.64
C CYS A 22 -2.69 6.25 -1.46
N GLU A 23 -2.06 5.15 -1.83
CA GLU A 23 -0.81 5.19 -2.58
C GLU A 23 -0.98 5.77 -3.98
N ALA A 24 -2.17 5.66 -4.55
CA ALA A 24 -2.43 6.10 -5.92
C ALA A 24 -2.84 7.58 -6.01
N CYS A 25 -3.59 8.10 -5.04
CA CYS A 25 -4.12 9.46 -5.15
C CYS A 25 -3.89 10.36 -3.94
N GLY A 26 -3.40 9.83 -2.83
CA GLY A 26 -3.10 10.62 -1.64
C GLY A 26 -4.27 10.88 -0.72
N ARG A 27 -5.50 10.55 -1.10
CA ARG A 27 -6.66 10.66 -0.21
C ARG A 27 -6.55 9.63 0.90
N PRO A 28 -7.32 9.78 1.99
CA PRO A 28 -7.29 8.78 3.05
C PRO A 28 -7.60 7.38 2.52
N ALA A 29 -6.75 6.42 2.82
CA ALA A 29 -6.96 5.03 2.42
C ALA A 29 -8.02 4.40 3.31
N VAL A 30 -8.81 3.51 2.74
CA VAL A 30 -9.84 2.77 3.50
C VAL A 30 -9.62 1.27 3.44
N ASP A 31 -8.87 0.78 2.47
CA ASP A 31 -8.62 -0.65 2.28
C ASP A 31 -7.14 -0.94 2.10
N ILE A 32 -6.70 -2.12 2.52
CA ILE A 32 -5.40 -2.67 2.16
C ILE A 32 -5.65 -3.71 1.08
N HIS A 33 -5.20 -3.42 -0.12
CA HIS A 33 -5.43 -4.24 -1.31
C HIS A 33 -4.30 -5.25 -1.48
N HIS A 34 -4.65 -6.49 -1.76
CA HIS A 34 -3.68 -7.54 -2.11
C HIS A 34 -3.46 -7.51 -3.62
N ILE A 35 -2.32 -7.00 -4.06
CA ILE A 35 -2.04 -6.79 -5.49
C ILE A 35 -2.14 -8.09 -6.30
N ASN A 36 -1.56 -9.17 -5.78
CA ASN A 36 -1.55 -10.47 -6.44
C ASN A 36 -2.52 -11.47 -5.78
N GLY A 37 -3.57 -10.95 -5.12
CA GLY A 37 -4.58 -11.78 -4.49
C GLY A 37 -4.22 -12.23 -3.09
N LYS A 38 -5.21 -12.83 -2.43
CA LYS A 38 -5.07 -13.35 -1.06
C LYS A 38 -4.67 -14.81 -1.09
N GLY A 39 -4.11 -15.29 0.00
CA GLY A 39 -3.77 -16.69 0.14
C GLY A 39 -2.55 -16.88 1.01
N LYS A 40 -2.13 -18.13 1.13
CA LYS A 40 -0.97 -18.48 1.95
C LYS A 40 0.29 -17.80 1.39
N GLY A 41 1.01 -17.09 2.27
CA GLY A 41 2.22 -16.37 1.89
C GLY A 41 1.97 -15.06 1.17
N LYS A 42 0.73 -14.60 1.05
CA LYS A 42 0.38 -13.36 0.34
C LYS A 42 0.30 -12.14 1.24
N ASP A 43 0.34 -12.31 2.56
CA ASP A 43 0.33 -11.19 3.51
C ASP A 43 1.76 -10.71 3.76
N ILE A 44 2.39 -10.21 2.71
CA ILE A 44 3.73 -9.62 2.76
C ILE A 44 3.64 -8.19 2.27
N ILE A 45 4.52 -7.32 2.76
CA ILE A 45 4.45 -5.90 2.44
C ILE A 45 4.52 -5.62 0.93
N GLU A 46 5.24 -6.40 0.18
CA GLU A 46 5.37 -6.25 -1.27
C GLU A 46 4.05 -6.45 -2.01
N ASN A 47 3.08 -7.13 -1.37
CA ASN A 47 1.77 -7.42 -1.93
C ASN A 47 0.65 -6.57 -1.35
N LEU A 48 0.93 -5.69 -0.39
CA LEU A 48 -0.08 -4.94 0.36
C LEU A 48 -0.03 -3.46 0.00
N MET A 49 -1.12 -2.95 -0.56
CA MET A 49 -1.21 -1.59 -1.05
C MET A 49 -2.40 -0.86 -0.43
N ALA A 50 -2.16 0.28 0.20
CA ALA A 50 -3.25 1.08 0.78
C ALA A 50 -3.95 1.87 -0.30
N LEU A 51 -5.27 1.76 -0.38
CA LEU A 51 -6.07 2.43 -1.40
C LEU A 51 -7.34 3.02 -0.81
N CYS A 52 -7.76 4.18 -1.34
CA CYS A 52 -9.10 4.69 -1.09
C CYS A 52 -10.11 3.84 -1.85
N ARG A 53 -11.40 4.02 -1.54
CA ARG A 53 -12.45 3.23 -2.15
C ARG A 53 -12.43 3.32 -3.68
N ARG A 54 -12.30 4.53 -4.20
CA ARG A 54 -12.28 4.75 -5.65
C ARG A 54 -11.11 4.05 -6.33
N CYS A 55 -9.92 4.19 -5.78
CA CYS A 55 -8.73 3.56 -6.37
C CYS A 55 -8.76 2.04 -6.22
N HIS A 56 -9.35 1.53 -5.14
CA HIS A 56 -9.53 0.09 -4.95
C HIS A 56 -10.47 -0.49 -6.01
N GLU A 57 -11.54 0.22 -6.33
CA GLU A 57 -12.44 -0.20 -7.40
C GLU A 57 -11.74 -0.22 -8.76
N LYS A 58 -10.91 0.78 -9.03
CA LYS A 58 -10.11 0.82 -10.27
C LYS A 58 -9.10 -0.31 -10.33
N ALA A 59 -8.55 -0.71 -9.19
CA ALA A 59 -7.61 -1.82 -9.13
C ALA A 59 -8.26 -3.13 -9.57
N HIS A 60 -9.56 -3.30 -9.32
CA HIS A 60 -10.29 -4.48 -9.76
C HIS A 60 -10.79 -4.39 -11.20
N ASN A 61 -10.98 -3.19 -11.72
CA ASN A 61 -11.72 -3.00 -12.98
C ASN A 61 -10.97 -2.24 -14.07
N GLY A 62 -9.78 -1.76 -13.85
CA GLY A 62 -9.15 -0.93 -14.87
C GLY A 62 -7.64 -0.82 -14.83
N ILE A 63 -7.02 -1.02 -13.68
CA ILE A 63 -5.57 -0.86 -13.56
C ILE A 63 -4.93 -2.25 -13.45
N SER A 64 -3.89 -2.48 -14.24
CA SER A 64 -3.20 -3.77 -14.23
C SER A 64 -2.45 -4.02 -12.93
N LYS A 65 -2.21 -5.30 -12.62
CA LYS A 65 -1.41 -5.67 -11.45
C LYS A 65 0.01 -5.11 -11.54
N GLU A 66 0.56 -5.09 -12.74
CA GLU A 66 1.90 -4.55 -12.98
C GLU A 66 1.97 -3.06 -12.67
N ALA A 67 0.96 -2.29 -13.08
CA ALA A 67 0.90 -0.85 -12.77
C ALA A 67 0.75 -0.62 -11.28
N MET A 68 -0.08 -1.40 -10.60
CA MET A 68 -0.26 -1.31 -9.16
C MET A 68 1.04 -1.61 -8.43
N GLN A 69 1.77 -2.63 -8.87
CA GLN A 69 3.03 -3.00 -8.25
C GLN A 69 4.07 -1.89 -8.41
N LEU A 70 4.09 -1.21 -9.55
CA LEU A 70 5.01 -0.09 -9.76
C LEU A 70 4.71 1.08 -8.81
N ILE A 71 3.44 1.41 -8.63
CA ILE A 71 3.04 2.46 -7.69
C ILE A 71 3.45 2.09 -6.27
N HIS A 72 3.17 0.86 -5.87
CA HIS A 72 3.51 0.38 -4.53
C HIS A 72 5.03 0.37 -4.30
N ASN A 73 5.79 -0.10 -5.27
CA ASN A 73 7.24 -0.13 -5.17
C ASN A 73 7.83 1.26 -4.97
N ARG A 74 7.28 2.28 -5.63
CA ARG A 74 7.69 3.66 -5.43
C ARG A 74 7.48 4.11 -3.99
N CYS A 75 6.34 3.76 -3.42
CA CYS A 75 6.05 4.11 -2.03
C CYS A 75 6.99 3.41 -1.06
N MET A 76 7.34 2.16 -1.34
CA MET A 76 8.29 1.41 -0.52
C MET A 76 9.70 2.00 -0.57
N TRP A 77 10.10 2.56 -1.70
CA TRP A 77 11.42 3.17 -1.87
C TRP A 77 11.53 4.54 -1.20
N ARG A 78 10.42 5.23 -1.00
CA ARG A 78 10.40 6.58 -0.46
C ARG A 78 11.17 6.76 0.86
N PRO A 79 10.96 5.94 1.87
CA PRO A 79 11.69 6.09 3.14
C PRO A 79 13.19 6.01 2.97
N VAL A 80 13.65 5.12 2.07
CA VAL A 80 15.08 4.94 1.80
C VAL A 80 15.66 6.17 1.13
N LEU A 81 14.97 6.69 0.11
CA LEU A 81 15.40 7.91 -0.59
C LEU A 81 15.47 9.11 0.36
N THR A 82 14.49 9.23 1.24
CA THR A 82 14.46 10.30 2.23
C THR A 82 15.66 10.22 3.16
N ALA A 83 16.00 9.02 3.61
CA ALA A 83 17.16 8.81 4.47
C ALA A 83 18.46 9.23 3.78
N TYR A 84 18.60 8.94 2.50
CA TYR A 84 19.77 9.35 1.73
C TYR A 84 19.88 10.87 1.61
N ILE A 85 18.76 11.53 1.40
CA ILE A 85 18.74 12.98 1.23
C ILE A 85 19.19 13.69 2.50
N TYR A 86 18.87 13.15 3.66
CA TYR A 86 19.18 13.79 4.94
C TYR A 86 20.47 13.32 5.59
N THR A 87 21.14 12.39 4.98
CA THR A 87 22.44 11.96 5.47
C THR A 87 23.57 12.57 4.64
#